data_f671ae21b6a3093d38e381417d7c0b65
#
_entry.id   f671ae21b6a3093d38e381417d7c0b65
#
_cell.length_a   1.000
_cell.length_b   1.000
_cell.length_c   1.000
_cell.angle_alpha   90.00
_cell.angle_beta   90.00
_cell.angle_gamma   90.00
#
_symmetry.space_group_name_H-M   'P 1'
#
loop_
_entity.id
_entity.type
_entity.pdbx_description
1 polymer ?
#
loop_
_entity_poly.entity_id
_entity_poly.type
_entity_poly.pdbx_seq_one_letter_code
_entity_poly.pdbx_strand_id
1 'polypeptide(L)'
;TYMLSGAFEHEDSTGAKGVMKSGDVQWMKTGRGIIHSEMPAMTDGKLHGFQLWINMPAKLKRNKPEYVYLKSEELGYFSDENRRVRIIAGEFNGIKGPIANHNVEPIYFDVELDENAELSTTLNENHNSLIYLIDGHLNIGDTSMSPDGKSYLIILDKSDELKIKARRDSKFLIISGKPINEQIARGGPFVMNTKEEIAEAIHDYHNGTFAKY
;
A
#
# COMPACT_ATOMS: atom_id res chain seq x y z
N THR A 1 -1.33 -2.88 -5.26
CA THR A 1 -2.59 -2.15 -5.54
C THR A 1 -3.67 -2.59 -4.56
N TYR A 2 -4.44 -1.67 -4.04
CA TYR A 2 -5.63 -1.90 -3.22
C TYR A 2 -6.84 -1.17 -3.83
N MET A 3 -7.93 -1.88 -4.06
CA MET A 3 -9.13 -1.35 -4.72
C MET A 3 -10.17 -0.92 -3.71
N LEU A 4 -10.59 0.35 -3.73
CA LEU A 4 -11.72 0.84 -2.94
C LEU A 4 -13.04 0.67 -3.68
N SER A 5 -13.06 0.92 -4.99
CA SER A 5 -14.25 0.76 -5.82
C SER A 5 -13.91 0.51 -7.28
N GLY A 6 -14.82 -0.11 -8.01
CA GLY A 6 -14.65 -0.46 -9.42
C GLY A 6 -13.95 -1.80 -9.62
N ALA A 7 -13.49 -2.02 -10.83
CA ALA A 7 -12.72 -3.22 -11.20
C ALA A 7 -11.72 -2.89 -12.32
N PHE A 8 -10.58 -3.56 -12.30
CA PHE A 8 -9.65 -3.55 -13.44
C PHE A 8 -9.11 -4.94 -13.75
N GLU A 9 -8.76 -5.16 -15.00
CA GLU A 9 -8.07 -6.36 -15.46
C GLU A 9 -6.56 -6.13 -15.39
N HIS A 10 -5.85 -7.06 -14.74
CA HIS A 10 -4.40 -7.13 -14.68
C HIS A 10 -3.91 -8.26 -15.58
N GLU A 11 -2.82 -8.01 -16.29
CA GLU A 11 -2.05 -9.01 -17.02
C GLU A 11 -0.57 -8.66 -16.93
N ASP A 12 0.32 -9.64 -16.70
CA ASP A 12 1.74 -9.37 -16.58
C ASP A 12 2.66 -10.41 -17.25
N SER A 13 3.95 -10.05 -17.33
CA SER A 13 5.01 -10.86 -17.97
C SER A 13 5.34 -12.16 -17.23
N THR A 14 4.81 -12.39 -16.03
CA THR A 14 4.92 -13.69 -15.33
C THR A 14 3.83 -14.66 -15.76
N GLY A 15 2.85 -14.19 -16.53
CA GLY A 15 1.66 -14.93 -16.95
C GLY A 15 0.48 -14.79 -15.97
N ALA A 16 0.60 -13.97 -14.93
CA ALA A 16 -0.53 -13.69 -14.06
C ALA A 16 -1.55 -12.83 -14.79
N LYS A 17 -2.83 -13.22 -14.70
CA LYS A 17 -3.96 -12.51 -15.28
C LYS A 17 -5.20 -12.66 -14.40
N GLY A 18 -5.96 -11.56 -14.24
CA GLY A 18 -7.19 -11.61 -13.46
C GLY A 18 -7.88 -10.26 -13.37
N VAL A 19 -9.10 -10.28 -12.84
CA VAL A 19 -9.88 -9.07 -12.60
C VAL A 19 -9.92 -8.81 -11.10
N MET A 20 -9.39 -7.66 -10.69
CA MET A 20 -9.49 -7.15 -9.33
C MET A 20 -10.79 -6.38 -9.15
N LYS A 21 -11.42 -6.55 -8.01
CA LYS A 21 -12.67 -5.90 -7.62
C LYS A 21 -12.50 -5.06 -6.36
N SER A 22 -13.56 -4.35 -6.00
CA SER A 22 -13.58 -3.57 -4.74
C SER A 22 -13.22 -4.44 -3.53
N GLY A 23 -12.28 -3.94 -2.72
CA GLY A 23 -11.75 -4.61 -1.53
C GLY A 23 -10.56 -5.54 -1.80
N ASP A 24 -10.28 -5.89 -3.04
CA ASP A 24 -9.18 -6.80 -3.39
C ASP A 24 -7.81 -6.09 -3.31
N VAL A 25 -6.79 -6.92 -3.09
CA VAL A 25 -5.38 -6.50 -3.03
C VAL A 25 -4.56 -7.29 -4.04
N GLN A 26 -3.67 -6.58 -4.72
CA GLN A 26 -2.60 -7.15 -5.53
C GLN A 26 -1.27 -6.73 -4.92
N TRP A 27 -0.42 -7.69 -4.61
CA TRP A 27 0.91 -7.46 -4.05
C TRP A 27 1.97 -8.04 -4.96
N MET A 28 2.80 -7.16 -5.52
CA MET A 28 3.88 -7.55 -6.43
C MET A 28 5.24 -7.28 -5.79
N LYS A 29 6.08 -8.29 -5.72
CA LYS A 29 7.53 -8.12 -5.53
C LYS A 29 8.16 -8.15 -6.91
N THR A 30 8.44 -6.99 -7.46
CA THR A 30 8.85 -6.88 -8.86
C THR A 30 10.23 -7.47 -9.16
N GLY A 31 11.12 -7.54 -8.16
CA GLY A 31 12.44 -8.16 -8.31
C GLY A 31 13.19 -7.57 -9.51
N ARG A 32 13.64 -8.44 -10.43
CA ARG A 32 14.34 -8.05 -11.67
C ARG A 32 13.44 -7.39 -12.73
N GLY A 33 12.16 -7.25 -12.42
CA GLY A 33 11.20 -6.51 -13.23
C GLY A 33 9.94 -7.30 -13.56
N ILE A 34 8.84 -6.58 -13.70
CA ILE A 34 7.55 -7.05 -14.23
C ILE A 34 7.09 -6.05 -15.27
N ILE A 35 6.67 -6.51 -16.45
CA ILE A 35 5.94 -5.70 -17.41
C ILE A 35 4.47 -6.07 -17.23
N HIS A 36 3.63 -5.09 -16.93
CA HIS A 36 2.21 -5.35 -16.68
C HIS A 36 1.31 -4.28 -17.30
N SER A 37 0.05 -4.63 -17.45
CA SER A 37 -1.03 -3.72 -17.81
C SER A 37 -2.16 -3.80 -16.79
N GLU A 38 -2.80 -2.66 -16.54
CA GLU A 38 -3.97 -2.52 -15.67
C GLU A 38 -5.02 -1.71 -16.44
N MET A 39 -6.08 -2.40 -16.90
CA MET A 39 -7.12 -1.80 -17.72
C MET A 39 -8.46 -1.82 -16.99
N PRO A 40 -9.23 -0.71 -17.00
CA PRO A 40 -10.57 -0.70 -16.41
C PRO A 40 -11.42 -1.86 -16.97
N ALA A 41 -12.01 -2.65 -16.07
CA ALA A 41 -12.88 -3.80 -16.41
C ALA A 41 -14.33 -3.51 -16.01
N MET A 42 -14.78 -2.29 -16.23
CA MET A 42 -16.11 -1.79 -15.90
C MET A 42 -16.59 -0.79 -16.96
N THR A 43 -17.89 -0.74 -17.18
CA THR A 43 -18.52 0.16 -18.16
C THR A 43 -19.03 1.45 -17.57
N ASP A 44 -19.30 1.46 -16.26
CA ASP A 44 -19.83 2.60 -15.52
C ASP A 44 -19.30 2.61 -14.08
N GLY A 45 -19.58 3.70 -13.38
CA GLY A 45 -19.16 3.88 -11.99
C GLY A 45 -17.77 4.51 -11.84
N LYS A 46 -17.22 4.45 -10.63
CA LYS A 46 -15.95 5.07 -10.26
C LYS A 46 -14.87 3.99 -10.06
N LEU A 47 -13.79 4.10 -10.81
CA LEU A 47 -12.55 3.38 -10.52
C LEU A 47 -11.77 4.18 -9.47
N HIS A 48 -11.60 3.62 -8.27
CA HIS A 48 -10.87 4.23 -7.18
C HIS A 48 -10.07 3.20 -6.42
N GLY A 49 -8.78 3.40 -6.34
CA GLY A 49 -7.85 2.53 -5.62
C GLY A 49 -6.53 3.24 -5.36
N PHE A 50 -5.62 2.53 -4.73
CA PHE A 50 -4.28 3.02 -4.40
C PHE A 50 -3.23 2.05 -4.91
N GLN A 51 -2.18 2.58 -5.49
CA GLN A 51 -0.96 1.84 -5.77
C GLN A 51 0.14 2.37 -4.85
N LEU A 52 0.48 1.58 -3.83
CA LEU A 52 1.56 1.89 -2.90
C LEU A 52 2.87 1.27 -3.43
N TRP A 53 3.89 2.09 -3.56
CA TRP A 53 5.22 1.64 -3.92
C TRP A 53 6.06 1.51 -2.65
N ILE A 54 6.51 0.28 -2.38
CA ILE A 54 7.42 -0.05 -1.29
C ILE A 54 8.75 -0.45 -1.91
N ASN A 55 9.83 0.25 -1.54
CA ASN A 55 11.16 -0.08 -2.06
C ASN A 55 11.65 -1.42 -1.50
N MET A 56 12.55 -2.07 -2.23
CA MET A 56 13.19 -3.33 -1.86
C MET A 56 14.67 -3.10 -1.56
N PRO A 57 15.27 -3.85 -0.60
CA PRO A 57 16.72 -3.88 -0.44
C PRO A 57 17.44 -4.26 -1.73
N ALA A 58 18.60 -3.65 -1.99
CA ALA A 58 19.40 -3.86 -3.20
C ALA A 58 19.59 -5.34 -3.53
N LYS A 59 19.92 -6.15 -2.52
CA LYS A 59 20.13 -7.60 -2.64
C LYS A 59 18.95 -8.39 -3.19
N LEU A 60 17.73 -7.82 -3.16
CA LEU A 60 16.50 -8.47 -3.61
C LEU A 60 16.00 -7.95 -4.96
N LYS A 61 16.49 -6.81 -5.42
CA LYS A 61 16.02 -6.18 -6.66
C LYS A 61 16.26 -6.98 -7.93
N ARG A 62 17.13 -7.99 -7.89
CA ARG A 62 17.41 -8.89 -9.02
C ARG A 62 16.84 -10.30 -8.84
N ASN A 63 16.06 -10.52 -7.79
CA ASN A 63 15.39 -11.80 -7.56
C ASN A 63 14.27 -12.02 -8.59
N LYS A 64 13.83 -13.28 -8.71
CA LYS A 64 12.63 -13.62 -9.48
C LYS A 64 11.42 -12.85 -8.91
N PRO A 65 10.58 -12.27 -9.75
CA PRO A 65 9.35 -11.59 -9.27
C PRO A 65 8.36 -12.58 -8.68
N GLU A 66 7.54 -12.05 -7.78
CA GLU A 66 6.43 -12.76 -7.14
C GLU A 66 5.15 -11.93 -7.26
N TYR A 67 4.05 -12.59 -7.53
CA TYR A 67 2.73 -12.00 -7.61
C TYR A 67 1.77 -12.70 -6.64
N VAL A 68 1.05 -11.92 -5.85
CA VAL A 68 0.01 -12.41 -4.94
C VAL A 68 -1.26 -11.60 -5.19
N TYR A 69 -2.35 -12.31 -5.46
CA TYR A 69 -3.69 -11.74 -5.49
C TYR A 69 -4.47 -12.22 -4.28
N LEU A 70 -5.09 -11.28 -3.59
CA LEU A 70 -5.87 -11.53 -2.37
C LEU A 70 -7.26 -10.92 -2.57
N LYS A 71 -8.26 -11.73 -2.43
CA LYS A 71 -9.64 -11.26 -2.40
C LYS A 71 -9.95 -10.57 -1.08
N SER A 72 -10.94 -9.71 -1.09
CA SER A 72 -11.37 -8.95 0.09
C SER A 72 -11.64 -9.83 1.33
N GLU A 73 -12.19 -11.02 1.13
CA GLU A 73 -12.48 -11.99 2.20
C GLU A 73 -11.25 -12.70 2.79
N GLU A 74 -10.09 -12.59 2.11
CA GLU A 74 -8.82 -13.17 2.57
C GLU A 74 -8.01 -12.19 3.44
N LEU A 75 -8.44 -10.93 3.52
CA LEU A 75 -7.80 -9.92 4.35
C LEU A 75 -8.19 -10.10 5.82
N GLY A 76 -7.29 -9.70 6.72
CA GLY A 76 -7.66 -9.57 8.11
C GLY A 76 -8.77 -8.53 8.28
N TYR A 77 -9.75 -8.78 9.13
CA TYR A 77 -10.85 -7.86 9.36
C TYR A 77 -11.22 -7.78 10.83
N PHE A 78 -11.17 -6.58 11.38
CA PHE A 78 -11.67 -6.23 12.70
C PHE A 78 -12.89 -5.33 12.56
N SER A 79 -13.93 -5.58 13.34
CA SER A 79 -15.10 -4.71 13.41
C SER A 79 -15.70 -4.74 14.81
N ASP A 80 -16.09 -3.59 15.29
CA ASP A 80 -16.94 -3.41 16.46
C ASP A 80 -18.07 -2.40 16.17
N GLU A 81 -18.66 -1.82 17.20
CA GLU A 81 -19.82 -0.94 17.07
C GLU A 81 -19.56 0.26 16.15
N ASN A 82 -18.36 0.85 16.20
CA ASN A 82 -18.06 2.13 15.53
C ASN A 82 -16.70 2.16 14.81
N ARG A 83 -16.01 0.99 14.69
CA ARG A 83 -14.71 0.87 14.01
C ARG A 83 -14.69 -0.32 13.08
N ARG A 84 -14.14 -0.14 11.90
CA ARG A 84 -13.89 -1.19 10.91
C ARG A 84 -12.47 -1.04 10.39
N VAL A 85 -11.69 -2.12 10.51
CA VAL A 85 -10.28 -2.12 10.07
C VAL A 85 -10.04 -3.35 9.19
N ARG A 86 -9.66 -3.13 7.93
CA ARG A 86 -9.10 -4.17 7.06
C ARG A 86 -7.59 -4.16 7.19
N ILE A 87 -7.04 -5.32 7.47
CA ILE A 87 -5.62 -5.50 7.70
C ILE A 87 -5.02 -6.22 6.49
N ILE A 88 -4.32 -5.48 5.64
CA ILE A 88 -3.63 -5.99 4.45
C ILE A 88 -2.27 -6.55 4.86
N ALA A 89 -1.54 -5.82 5.69
CA ALA A 89 -0.24 -6.21 6.25
C ALA A 89 -0.13 -5.72 7.69
N GLY A 90 0.62 -6.43 8.52
CA GLY A 90 0.77 -6.13 9.94
C GLY A 90 -0.28 -6.83 10.80
N GLU A 91 -0.47 -6.34 12.02
CA GLU A 91 -1.39 -6.91 13.01
C GLU A 91 -2.17 -5.80 13.73
N PHE A 92 -3.47 -5.98 13.91
CA PHE A 92 -4.33 -5.10 14.69
C PHE A 92 -5.25 -5.92 15.58
N ASN A 93 -5.25 -5.65 16.89
CA ASN A 93 -6.04 -6.37 17.89
C ASN A 93 -5.92 -7.90 17.79
N GLY A 94 -4.72 -8.43 17.57
CA GLY A 94 -4.45 -9.87 17.42
C GLY A 94 -4.84 -10.47 16.07
N ILE A 95 -5.42 -9.70 15.17
CA ILE A 95 -5.77 -10.13 13.81
C ILE A 95 -4.64 -9.73 12.86
N LYS A 96 -4.11 -10.70 12.11
CA LYS A 96 -3.01 -10.51 11.16
C LYS A 96 -3.51 -10.36 9.74
N GLY A 97 -2.85 -9.45 9.00
CA GLY A 97 -2.98 -9.39 7.56
C GLY A 97 -2.25 -10.55 6.86
N PRO A 98 -2.69 -10.92 5.65
CA PRO A 98 -2.10 -12.03 4.88
C PRO A 98 -0.68 -11.72 4.37
N ILE A 99 -0.31 -10.45 4.21
CA ILE A 99 1.02 -10.05 3.77
C ILE A 99 1.97 -10.09 4.97
N ALA A 100 2.77 -11.14 5.05
CA ALA A 100 3.73 -11.40 6.11
C ALA A 100 5.16 -11.55 5.56
N ASN A 101 6.15 -11.59 6.46
CA ASN A 101 7.55 -11.88 6.16
C ASN A 101 8.16 -10.95 5.08
N HIS A 102 7.78 -9.69 5.09
CA HIS A 102 8.31 -8.68 4.19
C HIS A 102 9.49 -7.93 4.85
N ASN A 103 10.54 -7.63 4.07
CA ASN A 103 11.79 -7.04 4.59
C ASN A 103 11.62 -5.68 5.27
N VAL A 104 10.54 -4.96 4.96
CA VAL A 104 10.25 -3.65 5.56
C VAL A 104 9.18 -3.72 6.65
N GLU A 105 8.76 -4.94 7.03
CA GLU A 105 7.78 -5.15 8.11
C GLU A 105 6.57 -4.21 7.98
N PRO A 106 5.83 -4.25 6.85
CA PRO A 106 4.82 -3.24 6.56
C PRO A 106 3.61 -3.36 7.49
N ILE A 107 3.05 -2.21 7.86
CA ILE A 107 1.68 -2.05 8.30
C ILE A 107 0.92 -1.41 7.14
N TYR A 108 -0.23 -1.97 6.79
CA TYR A 108 -1.14 -1.39 5.80
C TYR A 108 -2.58 -1.71 6.21
N PHE A 109 -3.26 -0.72 6.78
CA PHE A 109 -4.65 -0.82 7.23
C PHE A 109 -5.53 0.15 6.44
N ASP A 110 -6.74 -0.31 6.05
CA ASP A 110 -7.84 0.54 5.64
C ASP A 110 -8.81 0.65 6.82
N VAL A 111 -9.02 1.86 7.29
CA VAL A 111 -9.74 2.16 8.53
C VAL A 111 -10.96 3.00 8.24
N GLU A 112 -12.10 2.60 8.80
CA GLU A 112 -13.31 3.39 8.89
C GLU A 112 -13.65 3.60 10.37
N LEU A 113 -13.85 4.86 10.76
CA LEU A 113 -14.29 5.27 12.07
C LEU A 113 -15.59 6.07 11.95
N ASP A 114 -16.58 5.72 12.75
CA ASP A 114 -17.78 6.53 12.89
C ASP A 114 -17.48 7.80 13.69
N GLU A 115 -18.35 8.78 13.63
CA GLU A 115 -18.19 10.05 14.35
C GLU A 115 -17.94 9.80 15.85
N ASN A 116 -16.98 10.53 16.43
CA ASN A 116 -16.48 10.42 17.81
C ASN A 116 -15.78 9.10 18.18
N ALA A 117 -15.67 8.14 17.27
CA ALA A 117 -14.88 6.92 17.52
C ALA A 117 -13.39 7.24 17.67
N GLU A 118 -12.73 6.41 18.47
CA GLU A 118 -11.29 6.50 18.73
C GLU A 118 -10.60 5.19 18.31
N LEU A 119 -9.40 5.31 17.73
CA LEU A 119 -8.54 4.19 17.41
C LEU A 119 -7.17 4.43 18.03
N SER A 120 -6.68 3.42 18.76
CA SER A 120 -5.29 3.37 19.20
C SER A 120 -4.63 2.14 18.61
N THR A 121 -3.40 2.30 18.14
CA THR A 121 -2.59 1.18 17.64
C THR A 121 -1.12 1.42 17.93
N THR A 122 -0.37 0.33 18.09
CA THR A 122 1.08 0.40 18.27
C THR A 122 1.76 0.52 16.91
N LEU A 123 2.73 1.40 16.83
CA LEU A 123 3.66 1.54 15.72
C LEU A 123 5.07 1.20 16.21
N ASN A 124 5.99 0.98 15.28
CA ASN A 124 7.40 0.91 15.62
C ASN A 124 8.01 2.30 15.43
N GLU A 125 8.57 2.88 16.51
CA GLU A 125 9.19 4.21 16.48
C GLU A 125 10.33 4.35 15.45
N ASN A 126 10.94 3.24 15.03
CA ASN A 126 11.98 3.21 14.01
C ASN A 126 11.43 3.12 12.58
N HIS A 127 10.12 2.98 12.40
CA HIS A 127 9.50 2.96 11.09
C HIS A 127 9.15 4.38 10.58
N ASN A 128 9.04 4.52 9.28
CA ASN A 128 8.39 5.67 8.67
C ASN A 128 6.90 5.38 8.60
N SER A 129 6.10 6.25 9.19
CA SER A 129 4.66 6.05 9.30
C SER A 129 3.90 7.24 8.73
N LEU A 130 2.78 6.96 8.09
CA LEU A 130 1.93 7.97 7.48
C LEU A 130 0.46 7.57 7.53
N ILE A 131 -0.42 8.56 7.46
CA ILE A 131 -1.86 8.40 7.27
C ILE A 131 -2.24 9.07 5.96
N TYR A 132 -3.03 8.38 5.15
CA TYR A 132 -3.70 8.98 4.00
C TYR A 132 -5.18 9.14 4.31
N LEU A 133 -5.61 10.35 4.60
CA LEU A 133 -7.02 10.67 4.86
C LEU A 133 -7.77 10.77 3.53
N ILE A 134 -8.69 9.82 3.32
CA ILE A 134 -9.50 9.72 2.10
C ILE A 134 -10.71 10.63 2.20
N ASP A 135 -11.41 10.53 3.31
CA ASP A 135 -12.58 11.37 3.66
C ASP A 135 -12.73 11.43 5.19
N GLY A 136 -13.40 12.47 5.67
CA GLY A 136 -13.67 12.60 7.09
C GLY A 136 -12.98 13.80 7.74
N HIS A 137 -12.86 13.73 9.06
CA HIS A 137 -12.17 14.72 9.90
C HIS A 137 -11.54 14.00 11.08
N LEU A 138 -10.23 14.04 11.17
CA LEU A 138 -9.46 13.35 12.20
C LEU A 138 -8.73 14.33 13.12
N ASN A 139 -8.67 13.99 14.39
CA ASN A 139 -7.68 14.49 15.32
C ASN A 139 -6.59 13.41 15.51
N ILE A 140 -5.35 13.79 15.32
CA ILE A 140 -4.16 12.93 15.51
C ILE A 140 -3.26 13.66 16.50
N GLY A 141 -3.19 13.16 17.75
CA GLY A 141 -2.64 13.96 18.84
C GLY A 141 -3.38 15.29 18.97
N ASP A 142 -2.64 16.39 19.02
CA ASP A 142 -3.19 17.75 19.10
C ASP A 142 -3.54 18.38 17.75
N THR A 143 -3.30 17.66 16.64
CA THR A 143 -3.50 18.17 15.27
C THR A 143 -4.87 17.76 14.74
N SER A 144 -5.63 18.74 14.23
CA SER A 144 -6.93 18.53 13.60
C SER A 144 -6.81 18.61 12.08
N MET A 145 -7.30 17.58 11.38
CA MET A 145 -7.21 17.44 9.93
C MET A 145 -8.60 17.24 9.32
N SER A 146 -9.03 18.23 8.52
CA SER A 146 -10.29 18.18 7.78
C SER A 146 -10.05 18.49 6.30
N PRO A 147 -10.28 17.55 5.42
CA PRO A 147 -9.87 17.69 4.01
C PRO A 147 -10.79 18.57 3.16
N ASP A 148 -11.80 19.25 3.66
CA ASP A 148 -12.68 20.16 2.89
C ASP A 148 -12.82 19.76 1.40
N GLY A 149 -13.11 18.48 1.13
CA GLY A 149 -13.20 17.90 -0.21
C GLY A 149 -11.84 17.51 -0.86
N LYS A 150 -10.73 17.54 -0.12
CA LYS A 150 -9.41 17.09 -0.57
C LYS A 150 -8.94 15.91 0.28
N SER A 151 -8.05 15.09 -0.26
CA SER A 151 -7.33 14.08 0.52
C SER A 151 -6.05 14.65 1.09
N TYR A 152 -5.61 14.17 2.25
CA TYR A 152 -4.36 14.57 2.89
C TYR A 152 -3.44 13.38 3.10
N LEU A 153 -2.16 13.58 2.82
CA LEU A 153 -1.08 12.72 3.27
C LEU A 153 -0.45 13.36 4.51
N ILE A 154 -0.51 12.65 5.62
CA ILE A 154 -0.02 13.08 6.93
C ILE A 154 1.20 12.22 7.27
N ILE A 155 2.36 12.83 7.37
CA ILE A 155 3.58 12.17 7.83
C ILE A 155 3.60 12.24 9.35
N LEU A 156 3.74 11.09 10.00
CA LEU A 156 3.76 11.01 11.45
C LEU A 156 5.18 11.18 11.98
N ASP A 157 5.28 11.81 13.13
CA ASP A 157 6.52 11.80 13.92
C ASP A 157 6.82 10.39 14.46
N LYS A 158 8.04 10.18 14.90
CA LYS A 158 8.47 8.91 15.49
C LYS A 158 7.76 8.68 16.82
N SER A 159 6.99 7.62 16.89
CA SER A 159 6.25 7.21 18.09
C SER A 159 5.95 5.72 18.04
N ASP A 160 5.83 5.11 19.20
CA ASP A 160 5.40 3.73 19.38
C ASP A 160 3.87 3.61 19.54
N GLU A 161 3.18 4.74 19.71
CA GLU A 161 1.73 4.78 19.84
C GLU A 161 1.11 5.79 18.88
N LEU A 162 0.04 5.40 18.22
CA LEU A 162 -0.80 6.24 17.38
C LEU A 162 -2.22 6.30 17.96
N LYS A 163 -2.67 7.51 18.30
CA LYS A 163 -4.05 7.78 18.74
C LYS A 163 -4.75 8.69 17.74
N ILE A 164 -5.91 8.24 17.30
CA ILE A 164 -6.75 8.94 16.32
C ILE A 164 -8.16 9.05 16.88
N LYS A 165 -8.78 10.22 16.74
CA LYS A 165 -10.18 10.44 17.01
C LYS A 165 -10.89 10.99 15.78
N ALA A 166 -11.96 10.35 15.34
CA ALA A 166 -12.82 10.87 14.29
C ALA A 166 -13.73 11.99 14.83
N ARG A 167 -13.81 13.11 14.10
CA ARG A 167 -14.74 14.23 14.41
C ARG A 167 -16.00 14.16 13.57
N ARG A 168 -16.02 13.32 12.57
CA ARG A 168 -17.15 12.86 11.76
C ARG A 168 -16.77 11.49 11.19
N ASP A 169 -17.70 10.79 10.56
CA ASP A 169 -17.39 9.55 9.85
C ASP A 169 -16.18 9.75 8.96
N SER A 170 -15.19 8.88 9.11
CA SER A 170 -13.88 9.06 8.49
C SER A 170 -13.35 7.77 7.90
N LYS A 171 -12.70 7.89 6.72
CA LYS A 171 -12.02 6.79 6.03
C LYS A 171 -10.59 7.18 5.72
N PHE A 172 -9.64 6.33 6.10
CA PHE A 172 -8.22 6.60 5.93
C PHE A 172 -7.37 5.33 5.89
N LEU A 173 -6.17 5.46 5.36
CA LEU A 173 -5.16 4.40 5.37
C LEU A 173 -4.11 4.70 6.43
N ILE A 174 -3.67 3.68 7.18
CA ILE A 174 -2.48 3.72 8.02
C ILE A 174 -1.41 2.90 7.31
N ILE A 175 -0.26 3.51 7.05
CA ILE A 175 0.86 2.88 6.36
C ILE A 175 2.11 3.11 7.20
N SER A 176 2.83 2.03 7.49
CA SER A 176 4.10 2.10 8.20
C SER A 176 5.07 1.06 7.66
N GLY A 177 6.36 1.34 7.74
CA GLY A 177 7.38 0.40 7.31
C GLY A 177 8.78 0.80 7.71
N LYS A 178 9.61 -0.23 7.92
CA LYS A 178 11.02 -0.08 8.26
C LYS A 178 11.80 0.59 7.13
N PRO A 179 12.52 1.68 7.38
CA PRO A 179 13.38 2.29 6.37
C PRO A 179 14.53 1.35 6.00
N ILE A 180 14.82 1.25 4.70
CA ILE A 180 15.89 0.38 4.17
C ILE A 180 17.26 1.04 4.38
N ASN A 181 17.31 2.38 4.42
CA ASN A 181 18.52 3.18 4.57
C ASN A 181 19.59 2.91 3.49
N GLU A 182 19.16 2.59 2.29
CA GLU A 182 20.02 2.42 1.11
C GLU A 182 19.82 3.60 0.16
N GLN A 183 20.81 3.85 -0.69
CA GLN A 183 20.72 4.86 -1.75
C GLN A 183 19.57 4.52 -2.71
N ILE A 184 18.85 5.53 -3.17
CA ILE A 184 17.73 5.40 -4.11
C ILE A 184 18.04 6.16 -5.39
N ALA A 185 17.95 5.48 -6.51
CA ALA A 185 17.90 6.06 -7.85
C ALA A 185 16.56 5.73 -8.49
N ARG A 186 15.93 6.73 -9.13
CA ARG A 186 14.65 6.56 -9.83
C ARG A 186 14.74 7.11 -11.24
N GLY A 187 14.20 6.35 -12.20
CA GLY A 187 14.08 6.77 -13.59
C GLY A 187 12.87 6.11 -14.25
N GLY A 188 11.87 6.90 -14.67
CA GLY A 188 10.61 6.36 -15.18
C GLY A 188 9.96 5.41 -14.19
N PRO A 189 9.64 4.16 -14.62
CA PRO A 189 9.03 3.14 -13.75
C PRO A 189 10.05 2.36 -12.90
N PHE A 190 11.36 2.66 -13.02
CA PHE A 190 12.42 1.91 -12.37
C PHE A 190 12.86 2.57 -11.06
N VAL A 191 13.06 1.76 -10.01
CA VAL A 191 13.65 2.16 -8.73
C VAL A 191 14.79 1.23 -8.40
N MET A 192 16.02 1.77 -8.46
CA MET A 192 17.27 1.04 -8.23
C MET A 192 18.09 1.74 -7.15
N ASN A 193 19.36 1.38 -7.00
CA ASN A 193 20.24 2.01 -6.01
C ASN A 193 21.19 3.00 -6.65
N THR A 194 21.52 2.86 -7.96
CA THR A 194 22.41 3.77 -8.68
C THR A 194 21.81 4.23 -10.02
N LYS A 195 22.36 5.29 -10.59
CA LYS A 195 21.97 5.79 -11.92
C LYS A 195 22.37 4.82 -13.03
N GLU A 196 23.49 4.13 -12.84
CA GLU A 196 24.00 3.12 -13.76
C GLU A 196 23.03 1.93 -13.85
N GLU A 197 22.49 1.49 -12.72
CA GLU A 197 21.45 0.43 -12.67
C GLU A 197 20.15 0.87 -13.33
N ILE A 198 19.78 2.15 -13.24
CA ILE A 198 18.62 2.70 -13.98
C ILE A 198 18.90 2.65 -15.50
N ALA A 199 20.09 3.04 -15.93
CA ALA A 199 20.46 3.00 -17.35
C ALA A 199 20.45 1.58 -17.90
N GLU A 200 20.95 0.60 -17.11
CA GLU A 200 20.89 -0.82 -17.45
C GLU A 200 19.43 -1.31 -17.60
N ALA A 201 18.55 -0.99 -16.65
CA ALA A 201 17.15 -1.40 -16.71
C ALA A 201 16.42 -0.82 -17.93
N ILE A 202 16.70 0.44 -18.29
CA ILE A 202 16.15 1.08 -19.49
C ILE A 202 16.67 0.40 -20.76
N HIS A 203 17.97 0.11 -20.81
CA HIS A 203 18.61 -0.59 -21.92
C HIS A 203 17.99 -1.98 -22.12
N ASP A 204 17.86 -2.76 -21.05
CA ASP A 204 17.25 -4.08 -21.07
C ASP A 204 15.80 -4.04 -21.56
N TYR A 205 15.03 -3.04 -21.11
CA TYR A 205 13.66 -2.85 -21.59
C TYR A 205 13.59 -2.60 -23.10
N HIS A 206 14.43 -1.70 -23.63
CA HIS A 206 14.47 -1.40 -25.07
C HIS A 206 14.94 -2.58 -25.91
N ASN A 207 15.85 -3.40 -25.39
CA ASN A 207 16.36 -4.57 -26.11
C ASN A 207 15.47 -5.82 -25.94
N GLY A 208 14.37 -5.71 -25.20
CA GLY A 208 13.48 -6.83 -24.94
C GLY A 208 14.10 -7.93 -24.08
N THR A 209 15.14 -7.61 -23.28
CA THR A 209 15.78 -8.51 -22.31
C THR A 209 15.27 -8.32 -20.89
N PHE A 210 14.55 -7.22 -20.63
CA PHE A 210 13.91 -6.96 -19.35
C PHE A 210 12.86 -8.01 -19.03
N ALA A 211 12.70 -8.36 -17.75
CA ALA A 211 11.74 -9.35 -17.24
C ALA A 211 11.82 -10.74 -17.92
N LYS A 212 12.99 -11.14 -18.40
CA LYS A 212 13.27 -12.52 -18.84
C LYS A 212 13.84 -13.33 -17.66
N TYR A 213 13.19 -14.46 -17.35
CA TYR A 213 13.50 -15.31 -16.21
C TYR A 213 14.02 -16.68 -16.63
#